data_23bac2799fbac30da1ad7edf98cfe715
#
_entry.id   23bac2799fbac30da1ad7edf98cfe715
#
_cell.length_a   1.000
_cell.length_b   1.000
_cell.length_c   1.000
_cell.angle_alpha   90.00
_cell.angle_beta   90.00
_cell.angle_gamma   90.00
#
_symmetry.space_group_name_H-M   'P 1'
#
loop_
_entity.id
_entity.type
_entity.pdbx_description
1 polymer ?
#
loop_
_entity_poly.entity_id
_entity_poly.type
_entity_poly.pdbx_seq_one_letter_code
_entity_poly.pdbx_strand_id
1 'polypeptide(L)'
;SFISMVENGKSGISLQKVHALLALYGKTLSDLTTASSSESRIINLSSAPEALSEPGVKVFCLAKAEDPYYLGGFYLYFEPGAWFEYDHHGGLEYVLVLEGSFELAIHPLSHGPEELRHLRKGDTTIYPADSPHSFRNTSDKFSALFVVEIDDPDECPPRRYDITDN
;
A
#
# COMPACT_ATOMS: atom_id res chain seq x y z
N SER A 1 -6.31 -16.07 20.46
CA SER A 1 -6.31 -16.09 18.99
C SER A 1 -5.23 -15.13 18.47
N PHE A 2 -4.81 -15.26 17.22
CA PHE A 2 -3.85 -14.37 16.58
C PHE A 2 -4.34 -12.90 16.61
N ILE A 3 -5.60 -12.67 16.27
CA ILE A 3 -6.22 -11.34 16.31
C ILE A 3 -6.09 -10.71 17.71
N SER A 4 -6.38 -11.46 18.78
CA SER A 4 -6.22 -10.97 20.14
C SER A 4 -4.76 -10.63 20.49
N MET A 5 -3.79 -11.29 19.90
CA MET A 5 -2.37 -10.94 20.10
C MET A 5 -2.01 -9.64 19.38
N VAL A 6 -2.55 -9.43 18.17
CA VAL A 6 -2.37 -8.19 17.42
C VAL A 6 -3.03 -7.01 18.15
N GLU A 7 -4.30 -7.14 18.55
CA GLU A 7 -5.04 -6.12 19.29
C GLU A 7 -4.34 -5.69 20.60
N ASN A 8 -3.62 -6.61 21.23
CA ASN A 8 -2.88 -6.33 22.46
C ASN A 8 -1.40 -5.96 22.20
N GLY A 9 -1.00 -5.72 20.96
CA GLY A 9 0.37 -5.35 20.59
C GLY A 9 1.41 -6.45 20.87
N LYS A 10 0.98 -7.70 21.02
CA LYS A 10 1.84 -8.85 21.33
C LYS A 10 2.35 -9.59 20.07
N SER A 11 1.85 -9.22 18.91
CA SER A 11 2.25 -9.77 17.61
C SER A 11 2.12 -8.69 16.55
N GLY A 12 3.09 -8.64 15.62
CA GLY A 12 2.95 -7.88 14.38
C GLY A 12 1.95 -8.55 13.43
N ILE A 13 1.48 -7.77 12.47
CA ILE A 13 0.61 -8.23 11.39
C ILE A 13 1.21 -7.72 10.07
N SER A 14 1.33 -8.58 9.04
CA SER A 14 1.79 -8.14 7.73
C SER A 14 0.75 -7.27 7.04
N LEU A 15 1.19 -6.41 6.13
CA LEU A 15 0.31 -5.51 5.38
C LEU A 15 -0.78 -6.29 4.64
N GLN A 16 -0.40 -7.39 3.97
CA GLN A 16 -1.34 -8.26 3.29
C GLN A 16 -2.49 -8.72 4.19
N LYS A 17 -2.17 -9.08 5.45
CA LYS A 17 -3.20 -9.46 6.44
C LYS A 17 -4.00 -8.26 6.91
N VAL A 18 -3.37 -7.07 7.00
CA VAL A 18 -4.09 -5.82 7.31
C VAL A 18 -5.10 -5.53 6.21
N HIS A 19 -4.71 -5.55 4.94
CA HIS A 19 -5.61 -5.34 3.80
C HIS A 19 -6.74 -6.39 3.77
N ALA A 20 -6.43 -7.68 3.98
CA ALA A 20 -7.45 -8.72 4.04
C ALA A 20 -8.46 -8.49 5.17
N LEU A 21 -8.01 -8.03 6.33
CA LEU A 21 -8.87 -7.65 7.46
C LEU A 21 -9.73 -6.43 7.13
N LEU A 22 -9.12 -5.39 6.59
CA LEU A 22 -9.82 -4.16 6.19
C LEU A 22 -10.89 -4.46 5.15
N ALA A 23 -10.58 -5.28 4.16
CA ALA A 23 -11.50 -5.74 3.13
C ALA A 23 -12.76 -6.40 3.71
N LEU A 24 -12.61 -7.23 4.77
CA LEU A 24 -13.75 -7.85 5.46
C LEU A 24 -14.72 -6.84 6.09
N TYR A 25 -14.21 -5.66 6.43
CA TYR A 25 -15.00 -4.58 7.04
C TYR A 25 -15.38 -3.47 6.04
N GLY A 26 -15.11 -3.66 4.75
CA GLY A 26 -15.30 -2.63 3.73
C GLY A 26 -14.44 -1.39 3.99
N LYS A 27 -13.22 -1.59 4.49
CA LYS A 27 -12.27 -0.54 4.88
C LYS A 27 -11.00 -0.63 4.05
N THR A 28 -10.30 0.49 3.94
CA THR A 28 -9.01 0.64 3.25
C THR A 28 -7.90 0.94 4.26
N LEU A 29 -6.64 0.92 3.83
CA LEU A 29 -5.50 1.29 4.67
C LEU A 29 -5.65 2.73 5.19
N SER A 30 -6.21 3.63 4.37
CA SER A 30 -6.47 5.01 4.75
C SER A 30 -7.46 5.14 5.92
N ASP A 31 -8.36 4.17 6.13
CA ASP A 31 -9.26 4.14 7.29
C ASP A 31 -8.58 3.91 8.64
N LEU A 32 -7.36 3.38 8.63
CA LEU A 32 -6.56 3.21 9.85
C LEU A 32 -6.02 4.53 10.39
N THR A 33 -5.99 5.57 9.56
CA THR A 33 -5.51 6.87 9.97
C THR A 33 -6.69 7.71 10.45
N THR A 34 -6.59 8.28 11.66
CA THR A 34 -7.63 9.12 12.27
C THR A 34 -7.81 10.50 11.61
N ALA A 35 -7.24 10.68 10.41
CA ALA A 35 -7.30 11.91 9.67
C ALA A 35 -8.64 12.08 8.95
N SER A 36 -9.72 12.18 9.70
CA SER A 36 -11.02 12.58 9.21
C SER A 36 -11.12 14.11 9.23
N SER A 37 -11.03 14.75 8.07
CA SER A 37 -11.71 16.03 7.81
C SER A 37 -11.58 16.40 6.33
N SER A 38 -12.66 16.85 5.75
CA SER A 38 -12.73 17.54 4.44
C SER A 38 -12.04 18.92 4.45
N GLU A 39 -11.31 19.26 5.51
CA GLU A 39 -10.62 20.52 5.63
C GLU A 39 -9.30 20.50 4.87
N SER A 40 -9.09 21.53 4.06
CA SER A 40 -7.79 21.76 3.41
C SER A 40 -6.71 21.97 4.48
N ARG A 41 -5.68 21.12 4.47
CA ARG A 41 -4.59 21.20 5.44
C ARG A 41 -3.24 20.89 4.78
N ILE A 42 -2.20 21.44 5.39
CA ILE A 42 -0.82 21.10 5.05
C ILE A 42 -0.39 19.98 6.00
N ILE A 43 0.06 18.85 5.46
CA ILE A 43 0.67 17.75 6.21
C ILE A 43 2.17 17.80 5.93
N ASN A 44 2.96 17.90 7.00
CA ASN A 44 4.41 17.76 6.91
C ASN A 44 4.80 16.29 7.12
N LEU A 45 5.67 15.76 6.28
CA LEU A 45 6.12 14.37 6.36
C LEU A 45 6.69 14.02 7.76
N SER A 46 7.38 14.96 8.42
CA SER A 46 7.93 14.74 9.76
C SER A 46 6.88 14.56 10.86
N SER A 47 5.64 14.94 10.60
CA SER A 47 4.49 14.81 11.51
C SER A 47 3.38 13.94 10.95
N ALA A 48 3.61 13.34 9.77
CA ALA A 48 2.64 12.43 9.17
C ALA A 48 2.47 11.17 10.03
N PRO A 49 1.22 10.68 10.21
CA PRO A 49 1.01 9.45 10.95
C PRO A 49 1.63 8.26 10.22
N GLU A 50 2.38 7.46 10.95
CA GLU A 50 2.87 6.18 10.46
C GLU A 50 1.70 5.20 10.41
N ALA A 51 1.31 4.81 9.20
CA ALA A 51 0.19 3.90 8.96
C ALA A 51 0.62 2.44 9.15
N LEU A 52 1.86 2.12 8.77
CA LEU A 52 2.43 0.78 8.87
C LEU A 52 3.94 0.83 9.03
N SER A 53 4.49 -0.15 9.76
CA SER A 53 5.92 -0.42 9.87
C SER A 53 6.19 -1.90 9.73
N GLU A 54 7.06 -2.26 8.78
CA GLU A 54 7.58 -3.61 8.58
C GLU A 54 9.12 -3.56 8.60
N PRO A 55 9.82 -4.70 8.69
CA PRO A 55 11.28 -4.71 8.67
C PRO A 55 11.85 -4.00 7.43
N GLY A 56 12.49 -2.86 7.64
CA GLY A 56 13.09 -2.05 6.57
C GLY A 56 12.13 -1.20 5.75
N VAL A 57 10.81 -1.21 6.05
CA VAL A 57 9.79 -0.41 5.33
C VAL A 57 8.92 0.35 6.30
N LYS A 58 8.67 1.62 6.01
CA LYS A 58 7.72 2.47 6.73
C LYS A 58 6.76 3.14 5.77
N VAL A 59 5.50 3.16 6.14
CA VAL A 59 4.42 3.79 5.37
C VAL A 59 3.82 4.93 6.18
N PHE A 60 3.80 6.13 5.61
CA PHE A 60 3.21 7.33 6.22
C PHE A 60 2.01 7.79 5.41
N CYS A 61 0.89 8.05 6.06
CA CYS A 61 -0.28 8.60 5.41
C CYS A 61 -0.14 10.12 5.27
N LEU A 62 -0.13 10.62 4.04
CA LEU A 62 -0.02 12.05 3.73
C LEU A 62 -1.37 12.67 3.36
N ALA A 63 -2.26 11.88 2.77
CA ALA A 63 -3.55 12.36 2.35
C ALA A 63 -4.59 11.25 2.47
N LYS A 64 -5.81 11.66 2.78
CA LYS A 64 -6.98 10.80 2.77
C LYS A 64 -8.16 11.63 2.30
N ALA A 65 -8.88 11.16 1.32
CA ALA A 65 -10.18 11.68 0.94
C ALA A 65 -11.21 10.54 1.00
N GLU A 66 -12.33 10.83 1.63
CA GLU A 66 -13.46 9.91 1.72
C GLU A 66 -14.54 10.37 0.75
N ASP A 67 -15.66 9.68 0.73
CA ASP A 67 -16.83 9.95 -0.12
C ASP A 67 -16.93 11.44 -0.54
N PRO A 68 -17.01 11.74 -1.84
CA PRO A 68 -17.13 10.83 -2.98
C PRO A 68 -15.79 10.48 -3.69
N TYR A 69 -14.65 10.85 -3.17
CA TYR A 69 -13.39 10.83 -3.92
C TYR A 69 -12.52 9.59 -3.71
N TYR A 70 -12.63 8.93 -2.57
CA TYR A 70 -11.92 7.69 -2.22
C TYR A 70 -10.45 7.65 -2.68
N LEU A 71 -9.62 8.49 -2.05
CA LEU A 71 -8.21 8.64 -2.39
C LEU A 71 -7.35 8.52 -1.14
N GLY A 72 -6.33 7.68 -1.20
CA GLY A 72 -5.23 7.61 -0.24
C GLY A 72 -3.93 8.11 -0.84
N GLY A 73 -3.15 8.88 -0.10
CA GLY A 73 -1.81 9.31 -0.50
C GLY A 73 -0.79 8.90 0.55
N PHE A 74 0.23 8.18 0.15
CA PHE A 74 1.21 7.58 1.06
C PHE A 74 2.64 7.91 0.66
N TYR A 75 3.49 8.10 1.66
CA TYR A 75 4.94 8.10 1.50
C TYR A 75 5.48 6.79 2.06
N LEU A 76 6.16 6.05 1.23
CA LEU A 76 6.81 4.80 1.58
C LEU A 76 8.32 5.00 1.63
N TYR A 77 8.92 4.54 2.72
CA TYR A 77 10.35 4.61 2.96
C TYR A 77 10.92 3.20 3.05
N PHE A 78 12.01 2.94 2.32
CA PHE A 78 12.64 1.63 2.24
C PHE A 78 14.12 1.69 2.60
N GLU A 79 14.55 0.84 3.49
CA GLU A 79 15.97 0.56 3.71
C GLU A 79 16.61 -0.13 2.50
N PRO A 80 17.96 -0.13 2.38
CA PRO A 80 18.63 -0.83 1.30
C PRO A 80 18.24 -2.31 1.23
N GLY A 81 17.80 -2.75 0.05
CA GLY A 81 17.39 -4.12 -0.20
C GLY A 81 16.06 -4.54 0.46
N ALA A 82 15.40 -3.64 1.18
CA ALA A 82 14.10 -3.93 1.79
C ALA A 82 13.08 -4.27 0.71
N TRP A 83 12.22 -5.17 1.06
CA TRP A 83 11.16 -5.69 0.21
C TRP A 83 9.83 -5.61 0.95
N PHE A 84 8.82 -5.15 0.24
CA PHE A 84 7.44 -5.11 0.69
C PHE A 84 6.74 -6.32 0.13
N GLU A 85 6.14 -7.15 0.99
CA GLU A 85 5.45 -8.37 0.55
C GLU A 85 4.34 -8.07 -0.45
N TYR A 86 4.02 -9.05 -1.28
CA TYR A 86 2.90 -8.97 -2.20
C TYR A 86 1.60 -8.60 -1.51
N ASP A 87 0.98 -7.55 -2.00
CA ASP A 87 -0.29 -7.05 -1.54
C ASP A 87 -1.23 -6.82 -2.73
N HIS A 88 -2.51 -6.74 -2.47
CA HIS A 88 -3.53 -6.41 -3.45
C HIS A 88 -4.73 -5.75 -2.76
N HIS A 89 -5.32 -4.79 -3.44
CA HIS A 89 -6.53 -4.08 -3.01
C HIS A 89 -7.32 -3.62 -4.22
N GLY A 90 -8.55 -3.11 -4.05
CA GLY A 90 -9.36 -2.62 -5.16
C GLY A 90 -8.80 -1.32 -5.77
N GLY A 91 -9.27 -0.99 -6.99
CA GLY A 91 -8.99 0.27 -7.64
C GLY A 91 -7.66 0.33 -8.40
N LEU A 92 -7.09 1.53 -8.47
CA LEU A 92 -5.83 1.82 -9.16
C LEU A 92 -4.77 2.30 -8.16
N GLU A 93 -3.54 1.95 -8.43
CA GLU A 93 -2.40 2.51 -7.72
C GLU A 93 -1.52 3.32 -8.68
N TYR A 94 -1.25 4.57 -8.32
CA TYR A 94 -0.30 5.43 -9.01
C TYR A 94 0.94 5.61 -8.15
N VAL A 95 2.10 5.36 -8.72
CA VAL A 95 3.38 5.40 -8.04
C VAL A 95 4.30 6.41 -8.68
N LEU A 96 5.00 7.19 -7.86
CA LEU A 96 6.10 8.07 -8.24
C LEU A 96 7.34 7.72 -7.41
N VAL A 97 8.46 7.43 -8.05
CA VAL A 97 9.74 7.23 -7.36
C VAL A 97 10.34 8.59 -7.00
N LEU A 98 10.38 8.88 -5.70
CA LEU A 98 10.96 10.12 -5.16
C LEU A 98 12.47 10.04 -5.02
N GLU A 99 12.99 8.87 -4.61
CA GLU A 99 14.42 8.64 -4.40
C GLU A 99 14.76 7.16 -4.62
N GLY A 100 15.95 6.90 -5.17
CA GLY A 100 16.51 5.56 -5.37
C GLY A 100 16.00 4.84 -6.60
N SER A 101 15.94 3.50 -6.50
CA SER A 101 15.46 2.61 -7.56
C SER A 101 14.69 1.42 -6.98
N PHE A 102 13.70 0.98 -7.74
CA PHE A 102 12.81 -0.09 -7.31
C PHE A 102 12.60 -1.13 -8.40
N GLU A 103 12.36 -2.34 -7.98
CA GLU A 103 11.71 -3.37 -8.76
C GLU A 103 10.27 -3.48 -8.26
N LEU A 104 9.31 -3.26 -9.16
CA LEU A 104 7.90 -3.52 -8.95
C LEU A 104 7.55 -4.82 -9.65
N ALA A 105 7.09 -5.80 -8.90
CA ALA A 105 6.59 -7.05 -9.42
C ALA A 105 5.06 -7.06 -9.34
N ILE A 106 4.40 -7.43 -10.45
CA ILE A 106 2.94 -7.52 -10.56
C ILE A 106 2.58 -8.92 -11.02
N HIS A 107 1.79 -9.64 -10.23
CA HIS A 107 1.24 -10.93 -10.61
C HIS A 107 -0.08 -10.75 -11.34
N PRO A 108 -0.22 -11.26 -12.57
CA PRO A 108 -1.49 -11.18 -13.27
C PRO A 108 -2.54 -12.07 -12.58
N LEU A 109 -3.79 -11.59 -12.50
CA LEU A 109 -4.93 -12.36 -11.99
C LEU A 109 -5.28 -13.59 -12.84
N SER A 110 -4.87 -13.60 -14.10
CA SER A 110 -4.96 -14.74 -15.01
C SER A 110 -3.61 -15.43 -15.12
N HIS A 111 -3.60 -16.75 -15.39
CA HIS A 111 -2.37 -17.51 -15.61
C HIS A 111 -1.47 -16.81 -16.66
N GLY A 112 -0.42 -16.17 -16.19
CA GLY A 112 0.56 -15.44 -17.02
C GLY A 112 1.87 -15.25 -16.24
N PRO A 113 2.95 -14.85 -16.92
CA PRO A 113 4.19 -14.53 -16.26
C PRO A 113 4.03 -13.27 -15.41
N GLU A 114 4.75 -13.22 -14.32
CA GLU A 114 4.93 -12.03 -13.50
C GLU A 114 5.49 -10.88 -14.37
N GLU A 115 4.93 -9.69 -14.23
CA GLU A 115 5.44 -8.49 -14.86
C GLU A 115 6.41 -7.80 -13.91
N LEU A 116 7.66 -7.62 -14.34
CA LEU A 116 8.68 -6.89 -13.60
C LEU A 116 8.92 -5.52 -14.25
N ARG A 117 8.79 -4.45 -13.45
CA ARG A 117 9.12 -3.08 -13.85
C ARG A 117 10.28 -2.57 -13.02
N HIS A 118 11.32 -2.07 -13.68
CA HIS A 118 12.44 -1.41 -13.02
C HIS A 118 12.23 0.09 -13.07
N LEU A 119 12.06 0.69 -11.91
CA LEU A 119 11.74 2.11 -11.73
C LEU A 119 12.92 2.83 -11.10
N ARG A 120 13.17 4.06 -11.52
CA ARG A 120 14.20 4.96 -11.00
C ARG A 120 13.60 6.29 -10.57
N LYS A 121 14.35 7.05 -9.80
CA LYS A 121 13.95 8.40 -9.40
C LYS A 121 13.38 9.21 -10.55
N GLY A 122 12.17 9.72 -10.36
CA GLY A 122 11.38 10.48 -11.33
C GLY A 122 10.47 9.63 -12.23
N ASP A 123 10.64 8.31 -12.24
CA ASP A 123 9.72 7.43 -12.98
C ASP A 123 8.36 7.35 -12.27
N THR A 124 7.32 7.21 -13.08
CA THR A 124 5.95 6.98 -12.63
C THR A 124 5.36 5.76 -13.27
N THR A 125 4.44 5.10 -12.58
CA THR A 125 3.65 4.01 -13.13
C THR A 125 2.25 4.01 -12.52
N ILE A 126 1.30 3.44 -13.25
CA ILE A 126 -0.07 3.21 -12.80
C ILE A 126 -0.46 1.78 -13.20
N TYR A 127 -1.20 1.10 -12.34
CA TYR A 127 -1.68 -0.25 -12.59
C TYR A 127 -2.93 -0.55 -11.75
N PRO A 128 -3.75 -1.55 -12.16
CA PRO A 128 -4.83 -2.07 -11.34
C PRO A 128 -4.24 -2.73 -10.08
N ALA A 129 -4.67 -2.26 -8.91
CA ALA A 129 -4.15 -2.72 -7.63
C ALA A 129 -4.78 -4.03 -7.15
N ASP A 130 -5.79 -4.54 -7.85
CA ASP A 130 -6.39 -5.86 -7.64
C ASP A 130 -5.42 -7.01 -8.01
N SER A 131 -4.40 -6.72 -8.83
CA SER A 131 -3.30 -7.64 -9.10
C SER A 131 -2.30 -7.65 -7.95
N PRO A 132 -1.94 -8.82 -7.36
CA PRO A 132 -0.92 -8.89 -6.33
C PRO A 132 0.38 -8.25 -6.80
N HIS A 133 0.91 -7.33 -6.01
CA HIS A 133 2.11 -6.56 -6.37
C HIS A 133 3.03 -6.36 -5.17
N SER A 134 4.31 -6.16 -5.45
CA SER A 134 5.33 -5.92 -4.43
C SER A 134 6.37 -4.92 -4.90
N PHE A 135 7.00 -4.24 -3.94
CA PHE A 135 8.11 -3.33 -4.19
C PHE A 135 9.38 -3.82 -3.51
N ARG A 136 10.48 -3.75 -4.22
CA ARG A 136 11.81 -4.00 -3.68
C ARG A 136 12.75 -2.83 -3.96
N ASN A 137 13.37 -2.29 -2.92
CA ASN A 137 14.46 -1.34 -3.09
C ASN A 137 15.69 -2.07 -3.66
N THR A 138 16.07 -1.72 -4.88
CA THR A 138 17.23 -2.32 -5.58
C THR A 138 18.50 -1.51 -5.44
N SER A 139 18.45 -0.38 -4.71
CA SER A 139 19.63 0.45 -4.45
C SER A 139 20.35 0.05 -3.16
N ASP A 140 21.59 0.50 -3.04
CA ASP A 140 22.40 0.37 -1.83
C ASP A 140 22.14 1.46 -0.78
N LYS A 141 21.12 2.28 -1.02
CA LYS A 141 20.72 3.42 -0.19
C LYS A 141 19.24 3.37 0.14
N PHE A 142 18.84 4.23 1.05
CA PHE A 142 17.43 4.50 1.29
C PHE A 142 16.73 4.96 0.02
N SER A 143 15.55 4.46 -0.18
CA SER A 143 14.70 4.80 -1.33
C SER A 143 13.30 5.17 -0.86
N ALA A 144 12.60 5.96 -1.67
CA ALA A 144 11.29 6.44 -1.31
C ALA A 144 10.34 6.48 -2.50
N LEU A 145 9.09 6.10 -2.23
CA LEU A 145 7.96 6.18 -3.15
C LEU A 145 6.91 7.17 -2.61
N PHE A 146 6.22 7.83 -3.52
CA PHE A 146 4.92 8.40 -3.28
C PHE A 146 3.90 7.54 -4.01
N VAL A 147 2.91 7.06 -3.26
CA VAL A 147 1.87 6.18 -3.76
C VAL A 147 0.53 6.85 -3.56
N VAL A 148 -0.31 6.79 -4.58
CA VAL A 148 -1.72 7.22 -4.52
C VAL A 148 -2.60 6.02 -4.84
N GLU A 149 -3.38 5.60 -3.86
CA GLU A 149 -4.46 4.64 -4.02
C GLU A 149 -5.72 5.39 -4.44
N ILE A 150 -6.37 4.92 -5.50
CA ILE A 150 -7.60 5.47 -6.04
C ILE A 150 -8.62 4.34 -6.04
N ASP A 151 -9.48 4.32 -5.03
CA ASP A 151 -10.52 3.31 -4.91
C ASP A 151 -11.66 3.57 -5.90
N ASP A 152 -12.24 2.49 -6.43
CA ASP A 152 -13.46 2.57 -7.23
C ASP A 152 -14.68 2.58 -6.29
N PRO A 153 -15.44 3.68 -6.25
CA PRO A 153 -16.63 3.78 -5.39
C PRO A 153 -17.72 2.77 -5.75
N ASP A 154 -17.74 2.26 -6.98
CA ASP A 154 -18.73 1.27 -7.45
C ASP A 154 -18.28 -0.18 -7.14
N GLU A 155 -17.03 -0.41 -6.77
CA GLU A 155 -16.48 -1.71 -6.41
C GLU A 155 -16.42 -1.99 -4.89
N CYS A 156 -17.05 -1.19 -4.06
CA CYS A 156 -17.18 -1.48 -2.64
C CYS A 156 -18.44 -2.34 -2.37
N PRO A 157 -18.32 -3.64 -2.00
CA PRO A 157 -17.27 -4.23 -1.21
C PRO A 157 -16.17 -4.90 -2.05
N PRO A 158 -14.93 -5.01 -1.50
CA PRO A 158 -13.80 -5.59 -2.22
C PRO A 158 -14.16 -7.00 -2.69
N ARG A 159 -13.79 -7.31 -3.94
CA ARG A 159 -13.98 -8.65 -4.50
C ARG A 159 -13.27 -9.65 -3.59
N ARG A 160 -14.00 -10.63 -3.10
CA ARG A 160 -13.43 -11.78 -2.41
C ARG A 160 -12.58 -12.54 -3.43
N TYR A 161 -11.28 -12.44 -3.33
CA TYR A 161 -10.42 -13.39 -3.99
C TYR A 161 -10.40 -14.67 -3.16
N ASP A 162 -11.06 -15.70 -3.66
CA ASP A 162 -10.84 -17.06 -3.18
C ASP A 162 -9.41 -17.43 -3.58
N ILE A 163 -8.49 -17.32 -2.64
CA ILE A 163 -7.18 -17.97 -2.74
C ILE A 163 -7.50 -19.47 -2.54
N THR A 164 -7.88 -20.15 -3.62
CA THR A 164 -7.88 -21.61 -3.60
C THR A 164 -6.43 -22.02 -3.71
N ASP A 165 -5.88 -22.48 -2.57
CA ASP A 165 -4.63 -23.21 -2.51
C ASP A 165 -4.62 -24.33 -3.58
N ASN A 166 -3.58 -24.30 -4.41
CA ASN A 166 -3.09 -25.47 -5.12
C ASN A 166 -1.60 -25.62 -4.86
#